data_05c30004828f6f7075432898fad6ef26
#
_entry.id   05c30004828f6f7075432898fad6ef26
#
_cell.length_a   1.000
_cell.length_b   1.000
_cell.length_c   1.000
_cell.angle_alpha   90.00
_cell.angle_beta   90.00
_cell.angle_gamma   90.00
#
_symmetry.space_group_name_H-M   'P 1'
#
loop_
_entity.id
_entity.type
_entity.pdbx_description
1 polymer ?
#
loop_
_entity_poly.entity_id
_entity_poly.type
_entity_poly.pdbx_seq_one_letter_code
_entity_poly.pdbx_strand_id
1 'polypeptide(L)'
;MLERIVLQVLIASVLLLLVREDSGLLLFSLGLWALVRRPQVRWWGAGLMVAAFAWVLVVTGWIQPAVDSSLADRFLSEKFGHLVDDPSGGTVAVVLTMLRKPLAVLQALVSPPGATLGFVLALTLPLLLIPLLSVDAALLVAVPLLIALVSQGRTALAVTLRYVLALVPGLYLGAVLWWQAHPQVWKRKRLRSVWTGAVALGLVLTLLGNPHRSLSALIPDSFSPWVHVSPQRMLERRDAARAAVAQVPSDASVSADTPLLPLLAQREQLIRFPKHLTFRDRSGDEREVDYVVAFPGYYTPMAPVFKRERKQQASIRDRIRRLTDRGEYSLIHCQGGAVVLRRVVGTVPDPTANAGSANRCAALD
;
A
#
# COMPACT_ATOMS: atom_id res chain seq x y z
N MET A 1 24.08 29.62 9.44
CA MET A 1 22.68 29.40 8.99
C MET A 1 22.59 28.19 8.07
N LEU A 2 23.45 28.08 7.06
CA LEU A 2 23.47 26.95 6.11
C LEU A 2 23.69 25.60 6.80
N GLU A 3 24.63 25.49 7.73
CA GLU A 3 24.94 24.27 8.48
C GLU A 3 23.73 23.74 9.28
N ARG A 4 22.98 24.64 9.91
CA ARG A 4 21.75 24.24 10.63
C ARG A 4 20.71 23.67 9.71
N ILE A 5 20.53 24.24 8.51
CA ILE A 5 19.58 23.73 7.51
C ILE A 5 20.03 22.36 7.01
N VAL A 6 21.32 22.19 6.71
CA VAL A 6 21.87 20.90 6.29
C VAL A 6 21.67 19.84 7.36
N LEU A 7 21.95 20.15 8.62
CA LEU A 7 21.74 19.23 9.74
C LEU A 7 20.26 18.83 9.88
N GLN A 8 19.32 19.81 9.77
CA GLN A 8 17.88 19.51 9.80
C GLN A 8 17.45 18.59 8.65
N VAL A 9 17.95 18.83 7.43
CA VAL A 9 17.67 17.98 6.27
C VAL A 9 18.24 16.58 6.48
N LEU A 10 19.45 16.44 7.02
CA LEU A 10 20.03 15.13 7.32
C LEU A 10 19.21 14.35 8.35
N ILE A 11 18.83 14.99 9.46
CA ILE A 11 18.00 14.36 10.49
C ILE A 11 16.65 13.93 9.89
N ALA A 12 15.98 14.83 9.16
CA ALA A 12 14.71 14.50 8.49
C ALA A 12 14.86 13.35 7.48
N SER A 13 16.00 13.31 6.75
CA SER A 13 16.31 12.23 5.80
C SER A 13 16.45 10.89 6.49
N VAL A 14 17.18 10.83 7.60
CA VAL A 14 17.32 9.60 8.40
C VAL A 14 15.97 9.14 8.93
N LEU A 15 15.17 10.04 9.50
CA LEU A 15 13.83 9.71 9.98
C LEU A 15 12.93 9.19 8.85
N LEU A 16 13.02 9.79 7.67
CA LEU A 16 12.24 9.37 6.49
C LEU A 16 12.65 7.96 6.01
N LEU A 17 13.94 7.65 6.00
CA LEU A 17 14.45 6.32 5.64
C LEU A 17 13.97 5.23 6.60
N LEU A 18 13.82 5.56 7.88
CA LEU A 18 13.30 4.63 8.89
C LEU A 18 11.80 4.34 8.75
N VAL A 19 11.04 5.18 8.02
CA VAL A 19 9.60 4.97 7.80
C VAL A 19 9.33 3.96 6.70
N ARG A 20 10.07 4.07 5.56
CA ARG A 20 9.87 3.21 4.40
C ARG A 20 11.15 3.05 3.59
N GLU A 21 11.35 1.85 3.06
CA GLU A 21 12.48 1.50 2.21
C GLU A 21 12.54 2.32 0.92
N ASP A 22 11.38 2.62 0.32
CA ASP A 22 11.29 3.37 -0.94
C ASP A 22 11.46 4.89 -0.76
N SER A 23 11.53 5.39 0.48
CA SER A 23 11.86 6.79 0.77
C SER A 23 13.25 7.19 0.26
N GLY A 24 14.16 6.22 0.11
CA GLY A 24 15.45 6.43 -0.55
C GLY A 24 15.31 6.98 -1.97
N LEU A 25 14.30 6.57 -2.73
CA LEU A 25 14.05 7.07 -4.08
C LEU A 25 13.67 8.56 -4.10
N LEU A 26 12.90 9.00 -3.09
CA LEU A 26 12.55 10.41 -2.92
C LEU A 26 13.79 11.24 -2.55
N LEU A 27 14.59 10.75 -1.61
CA LEU A 27 15.82 11.42 -1.18
C LEU A 27 16.86 11.47 -2.30
N PHE A 28 16.95 10.45 -3.15
CA PHE A 28 17.78 10.47 -4.33
C PHE A 28 17.38 11.62 -5.27
N SER A 29 16.08 11.80 -5.52
CA SER A 29 15.60 12.92 -6.35
C SER A 29 15.85 14.28 -5.71
N LEU A 30 15.72 14.40 -4.38
CA LEU A 30 16.07 15.62 -3.65
C LEU A 30 17.57 15.93 -3.79
N GLY A 31 18.43 14.90 -3.67
CA GLY A 31 19.87 15.01 -3.89
C GLY A 31 20.21 15.44 -5.31
N LEU A 32 19.55 14.87 -6.31
CA LEU A 32 19.69 15.23 -7.72
C LEU A 32 19.29 16.70 -7.97
N TRP A 33 18.18 17.13 -7.41
CA TRP A 33 17.77 18.52 -7.47
C TRP A 33 18.80 19.46 -6.83
N ALA A 34 19.31 19.12 -5.64
CA ALA A 34 20.31 19.91 -4.94
C ALA A 34 21.61 19.98 -5.75
N LEU A 35 22.06 18.86 -6.33
CA LEU A 35 23.26 18.77 -7.18
C LEU A 35 23.17 19.71 -8.40
N VAL A 36 22.02 19.73 -9.08
CA VAL A 36 21.82 20.47 -10.34
C VAL A 36 21.45 21.93 -10.10
N ARG A 37 20.59 22.22 -9.11
CA ARG A 37 19.97 23.54 -8.92
C ARG A 37 20.56 24.36 -7.79
N ARG A 38 21.42 23.79 -6.94
CA ARG A 38 21.96 24.46 -5.75
C ARG A 38 23.48 24.30 -5.64
N PRO A 39 24.26 25.11 -6.39
CA PRO A 39 25.73 24.99 -6.41
C PRO A 39 26.39 25.03 -5.03
N GLN A 40 25.80 25.77 -4.08
CA GLN A 40 26.33 25.95 -2.72
C GLN A 40 26.30 24.65 -1.90
N VAL A 41 25.39 23.73 -2.24
CA VAL A 41 25.18 22.46 -1.52
C VAL A 41 25.30 21.23 -2.45
N ARG A 42 25.88 21.39 -3.64
CA ARG A 42 25.94 20.31 -4.64
C ARG A 42 26.59 19.02 -4.12
N TRP A 43 27.64 19.14 -3.32
CA TRP A 43 28.33 17.98 -2.77
C TRP A 43 27.50 17.27 -1.70
N TRP A 44 26.74 18.01 -0.91
CA TRP A 44 25.74 17.43 0.00
C TRP A 44 24.64 16.71 -0.79
N GLY A 45 24.20 17.28 -1.94
CA GLY A 45 23.27 16.62 -2.83
C GLY A 45 23.82 15.31 -3.39
N ALA A 46 25.08 15.29 -3.85
CA ALA A 46 25.73 14.08 -4.32
C ALA A 46 25.86 13.03 -3.19
N GLY A 47 26.28 13.44 -1.99
CA GLY A 47 26.34 12.56 -0.82
C GLY A 47 24.98 11.96 -0.45
N LEU A 48 23.92 12.78 -0.51
CA LEU A 48 22.56 12.31 -0.25
C LEU A 48 22.09 11.27 -1.29
N MET A 49 22.41 11.48 -2.58
CA MET A 49 22.11 10.51 -3.64
C MET A 49 22.79 9.16 -3.37
N VAL A 50 24.09 9.18 -3.05
CA VAL A 50 24.85 7.96 -2.76
C VAL A 50 24.29 7.24 -1.54
N ALA A 51 24.05 7.97 -0.44
CA ALA A 51 23.47 7.40 0.79
C ALA A 51 22.07 6.83 0.58
N ALA A 52 21.21 7.54 -0.15
CA ALA A 52 19.87 7.11 -0.45
C ALA A 52 19.85 5.85 -1.33
N PHE A 53 20.71 5.78 -2.33
CA PHE A 53 20.82 4.60 -3.19
C PHE A 53 21.40 3.39 -2.43
N ALA A 54 22.46 3.61 -1.65
CA ALA A 54 23.05 2.58 -0.79
C ALA A 54 22.02 2.02 0.20
N TRP A 55 21.19 2.89 0.80
CA TRP A 55 20.10 2.45 1.68
C TRP A 55 19.10 1.51 0.97
N VAL A 56 18.64 1.89 -0.23
CA VAL A 56 17.73 1.03 -1.02
C VAL A 56 18.39 -0.33 -1.29
N LEU A 57 19.67 -0.36 -1.67
CA LEU A 57 20.39 -1.61 -1.92
C LEU A 57 20.54 -2.47 -0.65
N VAL A 58 20.86 -1.86 0.48
CA VAL A 58 20.99 -2.58 1.77
C VAL A 58 19.64 -3.18 2.18
N VAL A 59 18.56 -2.39 2.11
CA VAL A 59 17.25 -2.87 2.53
C VAL A 59 16.73 -3.96 1.60
N THR A 60 16.80 -3.75 0.28
CA THR A 60 16.25 -4.71 -0.69
C THR A 60 17.15 -5.93 -0.91
N GLY A 61 18.46 -5.78 -0.74
CA GLY A 61 19.42 -6.87 -0.98
C GLY A 61 19.77 -7.70 0.27
N TRP A 62 19.63 -7.13 1.48
CA TRP A 62 20.04 -7.83 2.71
C TRP A 62 18.92 -7.90 3.74
N ILE A 63 18.29 -6.78 4.09
CA ILE A 63 17.29 -6.75 5.18
C ILE A 63 16.01 -7.50 4.81
N GLN A 64 15.43 -7.19 3.65
CA GLN A 64 14.19 -7.86 3.20
C GLN A 64 14.38 -9.36 2.97
N PRO A 65 15.44 -9.85 2.27
CA PRO A 65 15.66 -11.28 2.11
C PRO A 65 15.95 -12.02 3.41
N ALA A 66 16.54 -11.35 4.42
CA ALA A 66 16.77 -11.94 5.73
C ALA A 66 15.45 -12.19 6.51
N VAL A 67 14.39 -11.42 6.22
CA VAL A 67 13.08 -11.58 6.83
C VAL A 67 12.22 -12.56 6.00
N ASP A 68 12.16 -12.38 4.68
CA ASP A 68 11.44 -13.26 3.75
C ASP A 68 12.04 -13.13 2.34
N SER A 69 12.82 -14.13 1.92
CA SER A 69 13.47 -14.16 0.60
C SER A 69 12.46 -14.18 -0.55
N SER A 70 11.30 -14.81 -0.36
CA SER A 70 10.26 -14.91 -1.41
C SER A 70 9.53 -13.59 -1.66
N LEU A 71 9.51 -12.69 -0.68
CA LEU A 71 8.80 -11.42 -0.76
C LEU A 71 9.48 -10.45 -1.75
N ALA A 72 10.81 -10.37 -1.68
CA ALA A 72 11.60 -9.50 -2.55
C ALA A 72 11.51 -9.92 -4.02
N ASP A 73 11.65 -11.22 -4.29
CA ASP A 73 11.58 -11.78 -5.65
C ASP A 73 10.19 -11.59 -6.26
N ARG A 74 9.14 -11.82 -5.48
CA ARG A 74 7.77 -11.62 -5.93
C ARG A 74 7.47 -10.15 -6.22
N PHE A 75 7.95 -9.24 -5.37
CA PHE A 75 7.74 -7.80 -5.57
C PHE A 75 8.42 -7.31 -6.86
N LEU A 76 9.65 -7.75 -7.11
CA LEU A 76 10.41 -7.39 -8.31
C LEU A 76 9.78 -7.99 -9.57
N SER A 77 9.40 -9.26 -9.53
CA SER A 77 8.75 -9.93 -10.66
C SER A 77 7.38 -9.35 -10.99
N GLU A 78 6.54 -9.04 -10.00
CA GLU A 78 5.23 -8.44 -10.21
C GLU A 78 5.30 -7.01 -10.79
N LYS A 79 6.33 -6.22 -10.42
CA LYS A 79 6.44 -4.83 -10.85
C LYS A 79 7.32 -4.63 -12.08
N PHE A 80 8.41 -5.37 -12.19
CA PHE A 80 9.44 -5.16 -13.19
C PHE A 80 9.72 -6.38 -14.07
N GLY A 81 8.97 -7.49 -13.90
CA GLY A 81 9.17 -8.73 -14.64
C GLY A 81 9.06 -8.60 -16.16
N HIS A 82 8.39 -7.56 -16.65
CA HIS A 82 8.34 -7.24 -18.10
C HIS A 82 9.63 -6.62 -18.65
N LEU A 83 10.50 -6.10 -17.78
CA LEU A 83 11.78 -5.49 -18.16
C LEU A 83 12.94 -6.43 -17.89
N VAL A 84 12.88 -7.20 -16.81
CA VAL A 84 13.99 -7.99 -16.29
C VAL A 84 13.79 -9.45 -16.66
N ASP A 85 14.76 -10.01 -17.36
CA ASP A 85 14.70 -11.42 -17.82
C ASP A 85 14.88 -12.39 -16.64
N ASP A 86 15.64 -11.99 -15.61
CA ASP A 86 15.86 -12.75 -14.38
C ASP A 86 15.64 -11.88 -13.13
N PRO A 87 14.49 -12.03 -12.44
CA PRO A 87 14.19 -11.30 -11.23
C PRO A 87 15.12 -11.62 -10.03
N SER A 88 15.83 -12.76 -10.06
CA SER A 88 16.71 -13.18 -8.96
C SER A 88 17.91 -12.25 -8.74
N GLY A 89 18.26 -11.44 -9.73
CA GLY A 89 19.34 -10.45 -9.64
C GLY A 89 19.00 -9.21 -8.77
N GLY A 90 17.82 -9.15 -8.19
CA GLY A 90 17.42 -8.11 -7.26
C GLY A 90 17.32 -6.71 -7.89
N THR A 91 17.34 -5.68 -7.04
CA THR A 91 17.23 -4.26 -7.46
C THR A 91 18.33 -3.83 -8.43
N VAL A 92 19.54 -4.38 -8.28
CA VAL A 92 20.68 -4.07 -9.17
C VAL A 92 20.41 -4.53 -10.60
N ALA A 93 19.83 -5.73 -10.77
CA ALA A 93 19.44 -6.24 -12.10
C ALA A 93 18.40 -5.35 -12.78
N VAL A 94 17.43 -4.83 -12.02
CA VAL A 94 16.43 -3.88 -12.53
C VAL A 94 17.13 -2.61 -13.07
N VAL A 95 18.00 -1.99 -12.27
CA VAL A 95 18.72 -0.77 -12.67
C VAL A 95 19.58 -1.01 -13.91
N LEU A 96 20.38 -2.11 -13.93
CA LEU A 96 21.21 -2.46 -15.07
C LEU A 96 20.38 -2.73 -16.33
N THR A 97 19.24 -3.37 -16.18
CA THR A 97 18.35 -3.64 -17.33
C THR A 97 17.73 -2.34 -17.86
N MET A 98 17.32 -1.42 -16.98
CA MET A 98 16.86 -0.11 -17.41
C MET A 98 17.90 0.65 -18.22
N LEU A 99 19.17 0.57 -17.82
CA LEU A 99 20.28 1.18 -18.55
C LEU A 99 20.60 0.48 -19.89
N ARG A 100 20.45 -0.84 -19.95
CA ARG A 100 20.75 -1.64 -21.17
C ARG A 100 19.60 -1.64 -22.19
N LYS A 101 18.35 -1.49 -21.72
CA LYS A 101 17.13 -1.54 -22.57
C LYS A 101 16.39 -0.20 -22.57
N PRO A 102 17.00 0.94 -22.97
CA PRO A 102 16.38 2.27 -22.87
C PRO A 102 15.07 2.40 -23.69
N LEU A 103 14.98 1.71 -24.83
CA LEU A 103 13.75 1.73 -25.64
C LEU A 103 12.59 1.02 -24.92
N ALA A 104 12.84 -0.09 -24.24
CA ALA A 104 11.82 -0.78 -23.45
C ALA A 104 11.34 0.10 -22.27
N VAL A 105 12.26 0.82 -21.63
CA VAL A 105 11.91 1.80 -20.59
C VAL A 105 11.04 2.92 -21.16
N LEU A 106 11.40 3.50 -22.30
CA LEU A 106 10.61 4.54 -22.96
C LEU A 106 9.19 4.05 -23.33
N GLN A 107 9.07 2.82 -23.84
CA GLN A 107 7.77 2.20 -24.10
C GLN A 107 6.96 2.02 -22.82
N ALA A 108 7.59 1.52 -21.75
CA ALA A 108 6.93 1.35 -20.46
C ALA A 108 6.43 2.67 -19.86
N LEU A 109 7.19 3.77 -20.00
CA LEU A 109 6.81 5.11 -19.51
C LEU A 109 5.50 5.63 -20.10
N VAL A 110 5.13 5.19 -21.29
CA VAL A 110 3.89 5.64 -21.97
C VAL A 110 2.81 4.57 -22.05
N SER A 111 3.05 3.40 -21.46
CA SER A 111 2.14 2.25 -21.56
C SER A 111 1.48 1.89 -20.21
N PRO A 112 0.16 1.74 -20.17
CA PRO A 112 -0.84 2.04 -21.21
C PRO A 112 -1.11 3.55 -21.32
N PRO A 113 -1.17 4.14 -22.53
CA PRO A 113 -1.09 5.60 -22.73
C PRO A 113 -2.22 6.37 -22.03
N GLY A 114 -3.44 5.85 -22.07
CA GLY A 114 -4.58 6.50 -21.41
C GLY A 114 -4.45 6.57 -19.90
N ALA A 115 -3.97 5.49 -19.25
CA ALA A 115 -3.78 5.46 -17.80
C ALA A 115 -2.60 6.36 -17.38
N THR A 116 -1.51 6.34 -18.13
CA THR A 116 -0.34 7.19 -17.91
C THR A 116 -0.70 8.67 -18.03
N LEU A 117 -1.40 9.04 -19.10
CA LEU A 117 -1.86 10.42 -19.28
C LEU A 117 -2.81 10.83 -18.15
N GLY A 118 -3.80 9.99 -17.83
CA GLY A 118 -4.73 10.23 -16.71
C GLY A 118 -4.02 10.42 -15.38
N PHE A 119 -3.00 9.60 -15.09
CA PHE A 119 -2.19 9.70 -13.89
C PHE A 119 -1.42 11.04 -13.81
N VAL A 120 -0.72 11.41 -14.88
CA VAL A 120 0.04 12.67 -14.95
C VAL A 120 -0.89 13.88 -14.83
N LEU A 121 -2.02 13.87 -15.55
CA LEU A 121 -3.01 14.95 -15.47
C LEU A 121 -3.62 15.05 -14.06
N ALA A 122 -4.00 13.94 -13.45
CA ALA A 122 -4.56 13.95 -12.09
C ALA A 122 -3.61 14.54 -11.05
N LEU A 123 -2.30 14.34 -11.21
CA LEU A 123 -1.27 14.90 -10.32
C LEU A 123 -0.95 16.36 -10.59
N THR A 124 -1.05 16.82 -11.85
CA THR A 124 -0.55 18.14 -12.25
C THR A 124 -1.67 19.14 -12.50
N LEU A 125 -2.87 18.70 -12.86
CA LEU A 125 -4.01 19.57 -13.15
C LEU A 125 -4.44 20.42 -11.93
N PRO A 126 -4.47 19.89 -10.67
CA PRO A 126 -4.74 20.73 -9.51
C PRO A 126 -3.74 21.86 -9.30
N LEU A 127 -2.54 21.73 -9.89
CA LEU A 127 -1.48 22.74 -9.88
C LEU A 127 -1.42 23.52 -11.22
N LEU A 128 -2.49 23.51 -12.00
CA LEU A 128 -2.59 24.16 -13.33
C LEU A 128 -1.46 23.76 -14.29
N LEU A 129 -1.04 22.49 -14.24
CA LEU A 129 0.04 21.92 -15.06
C LEU A 129 1.41 22.59 -14.87
N ILE A 130 1.56 23.49 -13.90
CA ILE A 130 2.83 24.17 -13.59
C ILE A 130 3.98 23.19 -13.36
N PRO A 131 3.80 22.04 -12.66
CA PRO A 131 4.89 21.08 -12.49
C PRO A 131 5.48 20.56 -13.82
N LEU A 132 4.69 20.51 -14.90
CA LEU A 132 5.19 20.08 -16.21
C LEU A 132 6.10 21.13 -16.87
N LEU A 133 6.01 22.39 -16.44
CA LEU A 133 6.85 23.50 -16.91
C LEU A 133 8.05 23.74 -15.99
N SER A 134 8.10 23.09 -14.84
CA SER A 134 9.09 23.31 -13.80
C SER A 134 10.19 22.26 -13.84
N VAL A 135 11.41 22.67 -14.19
CA VAL A 135 12.60 21.82 -14.09
C VAL A 135 12.82 21.36 -12.64
N ASP A 136 12.54 22.24 -11.67
CA ASP A 136 12.64 21.89 -10.24
C ASP A 136 11.68 20.76 -9.87
N ALA A 137 10.43 20.81 -10.34
CA ALA A 137 9.47 19.71 -10.15
C ALA A 137 9.96 18.42 -10.80
N ALA A 138 10.41 18.49 -12.06
CA ALA A 138 10.91 17.33 -12.78
C ALA A 138 12.06 16.64 -12.06
N LEU A 139 13.02 17.39 -11.53
CA LEU A 139 14.14 16.84 -10.76
C LEU A 139 13.71 16.26 -9.41
N LEU A 140 12.82 16.94 -8.69
CA LEU A 140 12.34 16.52 -7.37
C LEU A 140 11.51 15.23 -7.41
N VAL A 141 10.84 14.94 -8.53
CA VAL A 141 10.05 13.71 -8.67
C VAL A 141 10.66 12.69 -9.63
N ALA A 142 11.84 12.95 -10.17
CA ALA A 142 12.44 12.18 -11.26
C ALA A 142 12.39 10.66 -11.02
N VAL A 143 12.95 10.20 -9.92
CA VAL A 143 13.05 8.75 -9.64
C VAL A 143 11.73 8.15 -9.18
N PRO A 144 10.97 8.73 -8.21
CA PRO A 144 9.65 8.20 -7.86
C PRO A 144 8.67 8.16 -9.05
N LEU A 145 8.71 9.18 -9.93
CA LEU A 145 7.86 9.20 -11.11
C LEU A 145 8.29 8.14 -12.13
N LEU A 146 9.59 8.00 -12.40
CA LEU A 146 10.13 6.94 -13.25
C LEU A 146 9.66 5.57 -12.78
N ILE A 147 9.83 5.27 -11.49
CA ILE A 147 9.42 4.00 -10.92
C ILE A 147 7.89 3.80 -11.01
N ALA A 148 7.09 4.83 -10.73
CA ALA A 148 5.63 4.74 -10.85
C ALA A 148 5.18 4.43 -12.29
N LEU A 149 5.78 5.09 -13.28
CA LEU A 149 5.42 4.94 -14.70
C LEU A 149 5.91 3.61 -15.30
N VAL A 150 7.09 3.15 -14.88
CA VAL A 150 7.68 1.90 -15.38
C VAL A 150 7.08 0.68 -14.70
N SER A 151 6.58 0.81 -13.47
CA SER A 151 6.00 -0.32 -12.74
C SER A 151 4.73 -0.84 -13.38
N GLN A 152 4.62 -2.15 -13.53
CA GLN A 152 3.37 -2.81 -13.93
C GLN A 152 2.48 -3.14 -12.73
N GLY A 153 1.19 -3.33 -13.02
CA GLY A 153 0.20 -3.73 -12.04
C GLY A 153 -0.97 -2.73 -11.93
N ARG A 154 -2.10 -3.23 -11.46
CA ARG A 154 -3.36 -2.45 -11.35
C ARG A 154 -3.28 -1.25 -10.41
N THR A 155 -2.27 -1.22 -9.54
CA THR A 155 -2.10 -0.19 -8.51
C THR A 155 -1.00 0.81 -8.82
N ALA A 156 -0.17 0.57 -9.85
CA ALA A 156 0.99 1.40 -10.16
C ALA A 156 0.60 2.86 -10.46
N LEU A 157 -0.44 3.06 -11.29
CA LEU A 157 -0.94 4.38 -11.69
C LEU A 157 -2.23 4.79 -10.93
N ALA A 158 -2.48 4.23 -9.76
CA ALA A 158 -3.68 4.56 -8.98
C ALA A 158 -3.44 5.78 -8.08
N VAL A 159 -4.01 6.92 -8.45
CA VAL A 159 -3.90 8.19 -7.71
C VAL A 159 -4.53 8.13 -6.31
N THR A 160 -5.50 7.23 -6.10
CA THR A 160 -6.20 7.05 -4.83
C THR A 160 -5.42 6.22 -3.81
N LEU A 161 -4.26 5.69 -4.18
CA LEU A 161 -3.42 4.87 -3.32
C LEU A 161 -2.19 5.63 -2.82
N ARG A 162 -1.63 5.15 -1.71
CA ARG A 162 -0.47 5.73 -1.02
C ARG A 162 0.80 5.89 -1.87
N TYR A 163 0.88 5.25 -3.03
CA TYR A 163 2.08 5.29 -3.88
C TYR A 163 2.39 6.67 -4.45
N VAL A 164 1.37 7.53 -4.61
CA VAL A 164 1.55 8.92 -5.06
C VAL A 164 2.14 9.83 -4.00
N LEU A 165 2.15 9.43 -2.72
CA LEU A 165 2.67 10.26 -1.63
C LEU A 165 4.15 10.64 -1.83
N ALA A 166 4.93 9.80 -2.50
CA ALA A 166 6.31 10.11 -2.85
C ALA A 166 6.45 11.22 -3.91
N LEU A 167 5.40 11.48 -4.70
CA LEU A 167 5.42 12.48 -5.77
C LEU A 167 4.92 13.85 -5.30
N VAL A 168 3.92 13.86 -4.43
CA VAL A 168 3.19 15.07 -4.04
C VAL A 168 4.12 16.17 -3.50
N PRO A 169 5.02 15.94 -2.53
CA PRO A 169 5.89 16.99 -2.02
C PRO A 169 6.76 17.64 -3.10
N GLY A 170 7.32 16.82 -4.01
CA GLY A 170 8.17 17.30 -5.08
C GLY A 170 7.41 18.14 -6.11
N LEU A 171 6.18 17.74 -6.47
CA LEU A 171 5.33 18.50 -7.40
C LEU A 171 4.92 19.85 -6.81
N TYR A 172 4.49 19.87 -5.54
CA TYR A 172 4.10 21.11 -4.88
C TYR A 172 5.29 22.06 -4.67
N LEU A 173 6.41 21.54 -4.18
CA LEU A 173 7.63 22.34 -4.02
C LEU A 173 8.11 22.88 -5.37
N GLY A 174 8.12 22.06 -6.41
CA GLY A 174 8.49 22.48 -7.77
C GLY A 174 7.57 23.56 -8.31
N ALA A 175 6.26 23.48 -8.05
CA ALA A 175 5.31 24.55 -8.41
C ALA A 175 5.57 25.85 -7.65
N VAL A 176 5.87 25.78 -6.34
CA VAL A 176 6.23 26.94 -5.52
C VAL A 176 7.51 27.60 -6.03
N LEU A 177 8.55 26.81 -6.33
CA LEU A 177 9.81 27.30 -6.87
C LEU A 177 9.60 27.95 -8.25
N TRP A 178 8.73 27.40 -9.08
CA TRP A 178 8.37 28.00 -10.35
C TRP A 178 7.71 29.38 -10.16
N TRP A 179 6.75 29.49 -9.22
CA TRP A 179 6.13 30.78 -8.90
C TRP A 179 7.14 31.80 -8.36
N GLN A 180 8.10 31.37 -7.54
CA GLN A 180 9.18 32.25 -7.06
C GLN A 180 10.07 32.75 -8.19
N ALA A 181 10.33 31.93 -9.20
CA ALA A 181 11.10 32.31 -10.37
C ALA A 181 10.33 33.24 -11.33
N HIS A 182 8.98 33.29 -11.22
CA HIS A 182 8.13 34.07 -12.10
C HIS A 182 7.28 35.12 -11.33
N PRO A 183 7.88 36.06 -10.58
CA PRO A 183 7.17 36.99 -9.73
C PRO A 183 6.20 37.90 -10.49
N GLN A 184 6.48 38.18 -11.74
CA GLN A 184 5.58 39.00 -12.58
C GLN A 184 4.27 38.27 -12.88
N VAL A 185 4.31 36.95 -13.03
CA VAL A 185 3.12 36.12 -13.24
C VAL A 185 2.32 36.06 -11.95
N TRP A 186 3.00 35.89 -10.80
CA TRP A 186 2.38 35.86 -9.47
C TRP A 186 1.65 37.15 -9.11
N LYS A 187 2.13 38.31 -9.55
CA LYS A 187 1.48 39.61 -9.33
C LYS A 187 0.10 39.74 -10.01
N ARG A 188 -0.19 38.91 -11.04
CA ARG A 188 -1.49 38.88 -11.71
C ARG A 188 -2.55 38.24 -10.80
N LYS A 189 -3.39 39.07 -10.16
CA LYS A 189 -4.42 38.65 -9.22
C LYS A 189 -5.30 37.50 -9.74
N ARG A 190 -5.72 37.58 -11.02
CA ARG A 190 -6.56 36.54 -11.65
C ARG A 190 -5.87 35.18 -11.68
N LEU A 191 -4.62 35.10 -12.13
CA LEU A 191 -3.88 33.83 -12.21
C LEU A 191 -3.64 33.23 -10.82
N ARG A 192 -3.28 34.06 -9.84
CA ARG A 192 -3.12 33.64 -8.45
C ARG A 192 -4.43 33.10 -7.87
N SER A 193 -5.56 33.79 -8.11
CA SER A 193 -6.87 33.33 -7.66
C SER A 193 -7.27 32.00 -8.30
N VAL A 194 -7.04 31.86 -9.62
CA VAL A 194 -7.32 30.60 -10.33
C VAL A 194 -6.46 29.47 -9.79
N TRP A 195 -5.16 29.70 -9.54
CA TRP A 195 -4.27 28.70 -8.98
C TRP A 195 -4.68 28.29 -7.57
N THR A 196 -4.96 29.26 -6.68
CA THR A 196 -5.44 28.97 -5.32
C THR A 196 -6.77 28.23 -5.36
N GLY A 197 -7.68 28.62 -6.26
CA GLY A 197 -8.96 27.92 -6.45
C GLY A 197 -8.78 26.49 -6.95
N ALA A 198 -7.86 26.25 -7.88
CA ALA A 198 -7.56 24.90 -8.40
C ALA A 198 -6.97 24.00 -7.31
N VAL A 199 -6.04 24.51 -6.49
CA VAL A 199 -5.48 23.78 -5.35
C VAL A 199 -6.56 23.46 -4.30
N ALA A 200 -7.40 24.45 -3.97
CA ALA A 200 -8.52 24.26 -3.03
C ALA A 200 -9.53 23.24 -3.55
N LEU A 201 -9.89 23.32 -4.84
CA LEU A 201 -10.77 22.35 -5.48
C LEU A 201 -10.15 20.95 -5.49
N GLY A 202 -8.86 20.83 -5.82
CA GLY A 202 -8.13 19.57 -5.76
C GLY A 202 -8.16 18.94 -4.37
N LEU A 203 -7.98 19.77 -3.31
CA LEU A 203 -8.08 19.31 -1.92
C LEU A 203 -9.50 18.81 -1.60
N VAL A 204 -10.53 19.58 -1.96
CA VAL A 204 -11.94 19.19 -1.74
C VAL A 204 -12.26 17.89 -2.47
N LEU A 205 -11.88 17.78 -3.76
CA LEU A 205 -12.10 16.55 -4.53
C LEU A 205 -11.36 15.35 -3.96
N THR A 206 -10.16 15.54 -3.40
CA THR A 206 -9.42 14.48 -2.74
C THR A 206 -10.12 14.02 -1.46
N LEU A 207 -10.61 14.95 -0.65
CA LEU A 207 -11.38 14.62 0.56
C LEU A 207 -12.68 13.89 0.21
N LEU A 208 -13.39 14.34 -0.79
CA LEU A 208 -14.65 13.75 -1.25
C LEU A 208 -14.43 12.48 -2.09
N GLY A 209 -13.37 12.40 -2.88
CA GLY A 209 -13.08 11.34 -3.86
C GLY A 209 -12.37 10.10 -3.30
N ASN A 210 -11.98 10.08 -2.01
CA ASN A 210 -11.29 8.94 -1.42
C ASN A 210 -12.31 7.87 -0.94
N PRO A 211 -12.34 6.67 -1.54
CA PRO A 211 -13.26 5.60 -1.11
C PRO A 211 -12.96 5.07 0.30
N HIS A 212 -11.73 5.24 0.78
CA HIS A 212 -11.32 4.90 2.14
C HIS A 212 -11.15 6.16 3.01
N ARG A 213 -12.09 7.08 2.91
CA ARG A 213 -12.04 8.37 3.59
C ARG A 213 -11.57 8.26 5.05
N SER A 214 -10.47 8.89 5.36
CA SER A 214 -9.99 8.98 6.75
C SER A 214 -10.98 9.72 7.65
N LEU A 215 -11.81 10.59 7.08
CA LEU A 215 -12.86 11.33 7.76
C LEU A 215 -14.26 10.73 7.54
N SER A 216 -14.37 9.45 7.21
CA SER A 216 -15.67 8.79 6.95
C SER A 216 -16.65 8.89 8.12
N ALA A 217 -16.15 9.07 9.35
CA ALA A 217 -16.99 9.31 10.52
C ALA A 217 -17.67 10.69 10.52
N LEU A 218 -17.09 11.70 9.86
CA LEU A 218 -17.55 13.08 9.81
C LEU A 218 -18.26 13.43 8.51
N ILE A 219 -17.90 12.73 7.42
CA ILE A 219 -18.43 13.00 6.07
C ILE A 219 -19.34 11.84 5.68
N PRO A 220 -20.68 12.01 5.70
CA PRO A 220 -21.65 11.00 5.25
C PRO A 220 -21.42 10.61 3.80
N ASP A 221 -22.01 9.49 3.40
CA ASP A 221 -22.00 9.05 2.01
C ASP A 221 -22.69 10.07 1.11
N SER A 222 -21.93 10.67 0.23
CA SER A 222 -22.42 11.74 -0.64
C SER A 222 -22.22 11.45 -2.12
N PHE A 223 -21.25 10.62 -2.47
CA PHE A 223 -20.95 10.25 -3.86
C PHE A 223 -20.75 8.75 -3.98
N SER A 224 -21.31 8.13 -4.98
CA SER A 224 -21.10 6.72 -5.30
C SER A 224 -19.66 6.51 -5.85
N PRO A 225 -18.99 5.40 -5.53
CA PRO A 225 -19.33 4.31 -4.64
C PRO A 225 -18.71 4.48 -3.23
N TRP A 226 -19.42 5.09 -2.32
CA TRP A 226 -18.94 5.39 -0.98
C TRP A 226 -19.59 4.51 0.07
N VAL A 227 -18.83 4.19 1.10
CA VAL A 227 -19.32 3.48 2.26
C VAL A 227 -18.98 4.25 3.52
N HIS A 228 -20.02 4.76 4.16
CA HIS A 228 -19.90 5.38 5.47
C HIS A 228 -19.98 4.31 6.56
N VAL A 229 -18.97 4.29 7.44
CA VAL A 229 -19.01 3.46 8.65
C VAL A 229 -18.90 4.38 9.86
N SER A 230 -19.97 4.42 10.68
CA SER A 230 -20.02 5.26 11.86
C SER A 230 -18.93 4.87 12.89
N PRO A 231 -18.45 5.82 13.73
CA PRO A 231 -17.47 5.52 14.79
C PRO A 231 -17.93 4.40 15.72
N GLN A 232 -19.20 4.37 16.08
CA GLN A 232 -19.78 3.32 16.90
C GLN A 232 -19.60 1.93 16.26
N ARG A 233 -19.93 1.78 14.97
CA ARG A 233 -19.72 0.53 14.25
C ARG A 233 -18.25 0.17 14.10
N MET A 234 -17.36 1.15 14.02
CA MET A 234 -15.90 0.89 14.03
C MET A 234 -15.47 0.30 15.38
N LEU A 235 -15.99 0.81 16.49
CA LEU A 235 -15.72 0.28 17.83
C LEU A 235 -16.28 -1.13 18.01
N GLU A 236 -17.54 -1.36 17.60
CA GLU A 236 -18.17 -2.70 17.63
C GLU A 236 -17.35 -3.74 16.86
N ARG A 237 -16.86 -3.36 15.67
CA ARG A 237 -15.99 -4.22 14.85
C ARG A 237 -14.65 -4.49 15.54
N ARG A 238 -14.03 -3.47 16.15
CA ARG A 238 -12.80 -3.64 16.91
C ARG A 238 -13.00 -4.64 18.05
N ASP A 239 -14.10 -4.51 18.78
CA ASP A 239 -14.38 -5.36 19.92
C ASP A 239 -14.67 -6.81 19.47
N ALA A 240 -15.43 -7.00 18.40
CA ALA A 240 -15.66 -8.30 17.77
C ALA A 240 -14.33 -8.95 17.29
N ALA A 241 -13.46 -8.17 16.63
CA ALA A 241 -12.15 -8.64 16.18
C ALA A 241 -11.27 -9.09 17.35
N ARG A 242 -11.22 -8.30 18.43
CA ARG A 242 -10.45 -8.62 19.64
C ARG A 242 -11.01 -9.85 20.35
N ALA A 243 -12.33 -9.97 20.47
CA ALA A 243 -12.97 -11.12 21.07
C ALA A 243 -12.66 -12.42 20.30
N ALA A 244 -12.66 -12.36 18.96
CA ALA A 244 -12.28 -13.51 18.13
C ALA A 244 -10.80 -13.86 18.29
N VAL A 245 -9.90 -12.89 18.25
CA VAL A 245 -8.44 -13.13 18.42
C VAL A 245 -8.11 -13.68 19.80
N ALA A 246 -8.83 -13.27 20.84
CA ALA A 246 -8.64 -13.77 22.21
C ALA A 246 -8.96 -15.28 22.38
N GLN A 247 -9.71 -15.89 21.45
CA GLN A 247 -9.99 -17.32 21.45
C GLN A 247 -8.81 -18.18 20.96
N VAL A 248 -7.76 -17.55 20.43
CA VAL A 248 -6.67 -18.26 19.77
C VAL A 248 -5.41 -18.20 20.64
N PRO A 249 -4.86 -19.35 21.11
CA PRO A 249 -3.63 -19.41 21.87
C PRO A 249 -2.46 -18.69 21.16
N SER A 250 -1.55 -18.10 21.93
CA SER A 250 -0.45 -17.28 21.38
C SER A 250 0.54 -18.05 20.50
N ASP A 251 0.72 -19.34 20.78
CA ASP A 251 1.64 -20.27 20.12
C ASP A 251 1.01 -21.04 18.95
N ALA A 252 -0.31 -20.94 18.77
CA ALA A 252 -1.01 -21.67 17.73
C ALA A 252 -0.73 -21.11 16.33
N SER A 253 -0.66 -21.99 15.33
CA SER A 253 -0.61 -21.64 13.92
C SER A 253 -1.98 -21.17 13.43
N VAL A 254 -2.01 -20.06 12.64
CA VAL A 254 -3.25 -19.39 12.28
C VAL A 254 -3.31 -19.03 10.80
N SER A 255 -4.46 -19.32 10.17
CA SER A 255 -4.86 -18.72 8.90
C SER A 255 -5.89 -17.63 9.17
N ALA A 256 -5.53 -16.36 8.90
CA ALA A 256 -6.36 -15.21 9.25
C ALA A 256 -6.79 -14.39 8.05
N ASP A 257 -8.01 -13.86 8.11
CA ASP A 257 -8.52 -12.88 7.14
C ASP A 257 -7.80 -11.54 7.28
N THR A 258 -7.67 -10.83 6.18
CA THR A 258 -6.89 -9.61 6.07
C THR A 258 -7.13 -8.57 7.18
N PRO A 259 -8.37 -8.27 7.60
CA PRO A 259 -8.61 -7.30 8.69
C PRO A 259 -8.07 -7.73 10.05
N LEU A 260 -7.81 -9.02 10.26
CA LEU A 260 -7.37 -9.60 11.53
C LEU A 260 -5.86 -9.83 11.60
N LEU A 261 -5.17 -9.85 10.44
CA LEU A 261 -3.73 -10.08 10.37
C LEU A 261 -2.91 -9.16 11.30
N PRO A 262 -3.17 -7.83 11.39
CA PRO A 262 -2.40 -6.97 12.27
C PRO A 262 -2.52 -7.32 13.76
N LEU A 263 -3.67 -7.86 14.18
CA LEU A 263 -3.90 -8.28 15.58
C LEU A 263 -3.20 -9.59 15.94
N LEU A 264 -2.77 -10.34 14.94
CA LEU A 264 -2.14 -11.65 15.07
C LEU A 264 -0.67 -11.63 14.65
N ALA A 265 -0.12 -10.47 14.26
CA ALA A 265 1.18 -10.34 13.61
C ALA A 265 2.40 -10.76 14.45
N GLN A 266 2.24 -10.95 15.77
CA GLN A 266 3.31 -11.40 16.69
C GLN A 266 3.51 -12.92 16.70
N ARG A 267 2.75 -13.67 15.90
CA ARG A 267 2.80 -15.13 15.84
C ARG A 267 3.85 -15.61 14.86
N GLU A 268 4.47 -16.72 15.17
CA GLU A 268 5.47 -17.34 14.30
C GLU A 268 4.84 -17.86 12.98
N GLN A 269 3.66 -18.50 13.10
CA GLN A 269 2.97 -19.11 11.97
C GLN A 269 1.63 -18.40 11.73
N LEU A 270 1.68 -17.41 10.83
CA LEU A 270 0.51 -16.64 10.41
C LEU A 270 0.42 -16.62 8.89
N ILE A 271 -0.65 -17.19 8.35
CA ILE A 271 -0.90 -17.22 6.91
C ILE A 271 -2.24 -16.57 6.56
N ARG A 272 -2.47 -16.32 5.27
CA ARG A 272 -3.62 -15.54 4.84
C ARG A 272 -4.79 -16.41 4.40
N PHE A 273 -5.92 -16.29 5.12
CA PHE A 273 -7.22 -16.85 4.74
C PHE A 273 -7.94 -15.99 3.68
N PRO A 274 -8.72 -16.53 2.75
CA PRO A 274 -9.05 -17.94 2.54
C PRO A 274 -8.08 -18.70 1.61
N LYS A 275 -6.95 -18.09 1.22
CA LYS A 275 -6.05 -18.66 0.21
C LYS A 275 -5.29 -19.88 0.69
N HIS A 276 -4.75 -19.80 1.91
CA HIS A 276 -3.83 -20.80 2.44
C HIS A 276 -4.33 -21.35 3.78
N LEU A 277 -4.26 -22.67 3.92
CA LEU A 277 -4.54 -23.41 5.16
C LEU A 277 -3.34 -24.23 5.59
N THR A 278 -2.34 -24.38 4.72
CA THR A 278 -1.12 -25.12 4.97
C THR A 278 0.08 -24.18 4.98
N PHE A 279 1.06 -24.49 5.80
CA PHE A 279 2.36 -23.81 5.88
C PHE A 279 3.46 -24.86 6.00
N ARG A 280 4.70 -24.47 5.69
CA ARG A 280 5.87 -25.32 5.95
C ARG A 280 6.43 -24.96 7.31
N ASP A 281 6.62 -25.97 8.16
CA ASP A 281 7.27 -25.81 9.44
C ASP A 281 8.80 -25.64 9.29
N ARG A 282 9.51 -25.50 10.43
CA ARG A 282 10.97 -25.35 10.42
C ARG A 282 11.72 -26.57 9.89
N SER A 283 11.11 -27.74 9.90
CA SER A 283 11.66 -28.98 9.33
C SER A 283 11.42 -29.09 7.82
N GLY A 284 10.60 -28.19 7.25
CA GLY A 284 10.22 -28.18 5.85
C GLY A 284 8.95 -28.99 5.56
N ASP A 285 8.34 -29.60 6.57
CA ASP A 285 7.13 -30.40 6.45
C ASP A 285 5.91 -29.51 6.26
N GLU A 286 5.00 -29.93 5.37
CA GLU A 286 3.74 -29.22 5.16
C GLU A 286 2.74 -29.60 6.27
N ARG A 287 2.23 -28.60 6.99
CA ARG A 287 1.25 -28.75 8.06
C ARG A 287 0.05 -27.85 7.85
N GLU A 288 -1.10 -28.33 8.31
CA GLU A 288 -2.31 -27.50 8.37
C GLU A 288 -2.31 -26.63 9.63
N VAL A 289 -2.89 -25.42 9.52
CA VAL A 289 -3.02 -24.52 10.67
C VAL A 289 -3.98 -25.04 11.74
N ASP A 290 -3.70 -24.72 13.00
CA ASP A 290 -4.53 -25.12 14.12
C ASP A 290 -5.84 -24.31 14.19
N TYR A 291 -5.80 -23.04 13.76
CA TYR A 291 -6.94 -22.13 13.82
C TYR A 291 -7.14 -21.39 12.50
N VAL A 292 -8.41 -21.14 12.21
CA VAL A 292 -8.84 -20.20 11.16
C VAL A 292 -9.61 -19.06 11.81
N VAL A 293 -9.21 -17.81 11.55
CA VAL A 293 -9.88 -16.63 12.07
C VAL A 293 -10.32 -15.74 10.91
N ALA A 294 -11.63 -15.54 10.76
CA ALA A 294 -12.20 -14.80 9.65
C ALA A 294 -13.20 -13.75 10.14
N PHE A 295 -13.35 -12.68 9.34
CA PHE A 295 -14.26 -11.60 9.66
C PHE A 295 -15.16 -11.22 8.46
N PRO A 296 -16.05 -12.14 8.02
CA PRO A 296 -16.96 -11.85 6.90
C PRO A 296 -17.85 -10.63 7.16
N GLY A 297 -18.24 -10.34 8.41
CA GLY A 297 -18.99 -9.16 8.79
C GLY A 297 -18.28 -7.83 8.53
N TYR A 298 -16.96 -7.84 8.44
CA TYR A 298 -16.18 -6.66 8.06
C TYR A 298 -16.56 -6.14 6.67
N TYR A 299 -16.83 -7.04 5.72
CA TYR A 299 -17.12 -6.72 4.32
C TYR A 299 -18.58 -6.38 4.07
N THR A 300 -19.50 -6.68 5.01
CA THR A 300 -20.96 -6.52 4.82
C THR A 300 -21.37 -5.14 4.33
N PRO A 301 -20.90 -4.00 4.87
CA PRO A 301 -21.29 -2.69 4.35
C PRO A 301 -20.65 -2.35 3.00
N MET A 302 -19.53 -2.97 2.66
CA MET A 302 -18.77 -2.69 1.43
C MET A 302 -19.21 -3.59 0.27
N ALA A 303 -19.70 -4.79 0.57
CA ALA A 303 -20.06 -5.79 -0.42
C ALA A 303 -21.15 -5.34 -1.44
N PRO A 304 -22.17 -4.58 -1.08
CA PRO A 304 -23.15 -4.07 -2.04
C PRO A 304 -22.52 -3.14 -3.09
N VAL A 305 -21.53 -2.35 -2.69
CA VAL A 305 -20.93 -1.29 -3.49
C VAL A 305 -19.70 -1.79 -4.27
N PHE A 306 -18.84 -2.58 -3.62
CA PHE A 306 -17.57 -3.01 -4.20
C PHE A 306 -17.58 -4.48 -4.59
N LYS A 307 -17.43 -4.75 -5.89
CA LYS A 307 -17.39 -6.11 -6.45
C LYS A 307 -16.29 -7.00 -5.84
N ARG A 308 -15.15 -6.39 -5.48
CA ARG A 308 -14.02 -7.11 -4.89
C ARG A 308 -14.36 -7.61 -3.49
N GLU A 309 -14.90 -6.75 -2.65
CA GLU A 309 -15.28 -7.01 -1.26
C GLU A 309 -16.40 -8.02 -1.19
N ARG A 310 -17.37 -7.93 -2.10
CA ARG A 310 -18.44 -8.93 -2.27
C ARG A 310 -17.89 -10.32 -2.61
N LYS A 311 -16.96 -10.40 -3.57
CA LYS A 311 -16.30 -11.66 -3.92
C LYS A 311 -15.46 -12.22 -2.76
N GLN A 312 -14.75 -11.35 -2.04
CA GLN A 312 -13.95 -11.73 -0.88
C GLN A 312 -14.86 -12.30 0.23
N GLN A 313 -15.94 -11.61 0.57
CA GLN A 313 -16.89 -12.07 1.57
C GLN A 313 -17.49 -13.43 1.20
N ALA A 314 -17.96 -13.58 -0.04
CA ALA A 314 -18.50 -14.84 -0.54
C ALA A 314 -17.48 -15.98 -0.48
N SER A 315 -16.23 -15.73 -0.89
CA SER A 315 -15.15 -16.71 -0.84
C SER A 315 -14.82 -17.16 0.59
N ILE A 316 -14.83 -16.22 1.55
CA ILE A 316 -14.60 -16.51 2.96
C ILE A 316 -15.72 -17.39 3.51
N ARG A 317 -16.99 -16.99 3.29
CA ARG A 317 -18.15 -17.75 3.77
C ARG A 317 -18.20 -19.16 3.20
N ASP A 318 -18.00 -19.29 1.90
CA ASP A 318 -17.97 -20.57 1.21
C ASP A 318 -16.82 -21.47 1.70
N ARG A 319 -15.64 -20.91 1.96
CA ARG A 319 -14.52 -21.68 2.51
C ARG A 319 -14.80 -22.15 3.94
N ILE A 320 -15.38 -21.30 4.79
CA ILE A 320 -15.76 -21.66 6.16
C ILE A 320 -16.76 -22.81 6.12
N ARG A 321 -17.85 -22.69 5.32
CA ARG A 321 -18.85 -23.76 5.18
C ARG A 321 -18.19 -25.09 4.79
N ARG A 322 -17.37 -25.09 3.75
CA ARG A 322 -16.67 -26.33 3.32
C ARG A 322 -15.82 -26.96 4.43
N LEU A 323 -15.12 -26.17 5.22
CA LEU A 323 -14.27 -26.67 6.30
C LEU A 323 -15.08 -27.27 7.45
N THR A 324 -16.22 -26.65 7.78
CA THR A 324 -17.13 -27.17 8.82
C THR A 324 -17.94 -28.37 8.35
N ASP A 325 -18.43 -28.37 7.10
CA ASP A 325 -19.22 -29.47 6.53
C ASP A 325 -18.38 -30.75 6.37
N ARG A 326 -17.09 -30.60 6.08
CA ARG A 326 -16.15 -31.74 6.01
C ARG A 326 -15.66 -32.23 7.38
N GLY A 327 -16.01 -31.52 8.46
CA GLY A 327 -15.52 -31.85 9.79
C GLY A 327 -14.02 -31.60 10.00
N GLU A 328 -13.33 -30.94 9.05
CA GLU A 328 -11.91 -30.62 9.15
C GLU A 328 -11.65 -29.59 10.26
N TYR A 329 -12.60 -28.66 10.44
CA TYR A 329 -12.57 -27.61 11.47
C TYR A 329 -13.94 -27.51 12.16
N SER A 330 -13.91 -27.23 13.48
CA SER A 330 -15.10 -26.94 14.29
C SER A 330 -15.21 -25.46 14.61
N LEU A 331 -16.44 -24.91 14.57
CA LEU A 331 -16.74 -23.54 14.93
C LEU A 331 -16.71 -23.38 16.46
N ILE A 332 -15.77 -22.58 16.98
CA ILE A 332 -15.63 -22.34 18.43
C ILE A 332 -16.10 -20.94 18.85
N HIS A 333 -16.14 -19.97 17.94
CA HIS A 333 -16.59 -18.61 18.23
C HIS A 333 -17.27 -17.99 17.03
N CYS A 334 -18.41 -17.32 17.28
CA CYS A 334 -19.11 -16.51 16.28
C CYS A 334 -19.81 -15.34 16.97
N GLN A 335 -19.25 -14.12 16.82
CA GLN A 335 -19.82 -12.92 17.40
C GLN A 335 -19.49 -11.68 16.55
N GLY A 336 -20.46 -10.77 16.40
CA GLY A 336 -20.26 -9.49 15.73
C GLY A 336 -19.78 -9.60 14.27
N GLY A 337 -20.02 -10.76 13.63
CA GLY A 337 -19.56 -11.03 12.27
C GLY A 337 -18.16 -11.59 12.16
N ALA A 338 -17.46 -11.81 13.29
CA ALA A 338 -16.16 -12.51 13.36
C ALA A 338 -16.36 -13.97 13.72
N VAL A 339 -15.54 -14.86 13.17
CA VAL A 339 -15.65 -16.31 13.27
C VAL A 339 -14.29 -16.91 13.59
N VAL A 340 -14.23 -17.89 14.52
CA VAL A 340 -13.06 -18.68 14.81
C VAL A 340 -13.36 -20.16 14.66
N LEU A 341 -12.52 -20.84 13.89
CA LEU A 341 -12.56 -22.28 13.72
C LEU A 341 -11.30 -22.90 14.32
N ARG A 342 -11.44 -24.06 14.92
CA ARG A 342 -10.34 -24.89 15.43
C ARG A 342 -10.25 -26.19 14.64
N ARG A 343 -9.05 -26.59 14.27
CA ARG A 343 -8.82 -27.86 13.58
C ARG A 343 -9.24 -29.04 14.46
N VAL A 344 -9.91 -29.99 13.86
CA VAL A 344 -10.30 -31.24 14.50
C VAL A 344 -9.15 -32.24 14.37
N VAL A 345 -8.59 -32.66 15.50
CA VAL A 345 -7.54 -33.69 15.56
C VAL A 345 -8.14 -34.92 16.21
N GLY A 346 -8.19 -36.04 15.49
CA GLY A 346 -8.77 -37.31 16.02
C GLY A 346 -10.18 -37.60 15.44
N THR A 347 -10.92 -38.49 16.08
CA THR A 347 -12.24 -38.94 15.65
C THR A 347 -13.16 -37.84 15.19
N VAL A 348 -13.79 -38.03 13.99
CA VAL A 348 -14.73 -37.10 13.36
C VAL A 348 -15.76 -36.64 14.39
N PRO A 349 -15.91 -35.34 14.67
CA PRO A 349 -16.96 -34.86 15.57
C PRO A 349 -18.32 -35.21 14.98
N ASP A 350 -19.28 -35.47 15.85
CA ASP A 350 -20.67 -35.67 15.49
C ASP A 350 -21.15 -34.49 14.59
N PRO A 351 -21.52 -34.73 13.33
CA PRO A 351 -21.95 -33.69 12.41
C PRO A 351 -23.13 -32.88 12.95
N THR A 352 -23.90 -33.42 13.91
CA THR A 352 -25.03 -32.74 14.54
C THR A 352 -24.58 -31.61 15.50
N ALA A 353 -23.41 -31.74 16.13
CA ALA A 353 -22.87 -30.72 17.02
C ALA A 353 -22.44 -29.44 16.25
N ASN A 354 -21.92 -29.60 15.03
CA ASN A 354 -21.51 -28.48 14.18
C ASN A 354 -22.70 -27.83 13.45
N ALA A 355 -23.71 -28.59 13.04
CA ALA A 355 -24.89 -28.06 12.37
C ALA A 355 -25.68 -27.06 13.25
N GLY A 356 -25.77 -27.32 14.56
CA GLY A 356 -26.45 -26.44 15.51
C GLY A 356 -25.71 -25.12 15.80
N SER A 357 -24.38 -25.07 15.64
CA SER A 357 -23.57 -23.86 15.85
C SER A 357 -23.40 -23.02 14.59
N ALA A 358 -23.30 -23.66 13.43
CA ALA A 358 -23.23 -22.95 12.14
C ALA A 358 -24.54 -22.23 11.81
N ASN A 359 -25.71 -22.84 12.09
CA ASN A 359 -27.03 -22.24 11.90
C ASN A 359 -27.32 -21.04 12.83
N ARG A 360 -26.55 -20.82 13.88
CA ARG A 360 -26.68 -19.67 14.79
C ARG A 360 -25.73 -18.52 14.47
N CYS A 361 -24.91 -18.66 13.44
CA CYS A 361 -23.91 -17.67 13.10
C CYS A 361 -24.40 -16.80 11.92
N ALA A 362 -25.08 -15.68 12.22
CA ALA A 362 -25.52 -14.69 11.23
C ALA A 362 -24.38 -14.11 10.36
N ALA A 363 -23.12 -14.42 10.67
CA ALA A 363 -21.98 -14.05 9.85
C ALA A 363 -21.80 -14.96 8.62
N LEU A 364 -22.47 -16.13 8.61
CA LEU A 364 -22.38 -17.12 7.55
C LEU A 364 -23.58 -17.06 6.59
N ASP A 365 -24.63 -16.36 6.95
CA ASP A 365 -25.78 -16.03 6.11
C ASP A 365 -25.51 -14.74 5.32
#